data_a05964e08d9fbdf024c80472543a611e
#
_entry.id   a05964e08d9fbdf024c80472543a611e
#
_cell.length_a   1.000
_cell.length_b   1.000
_cell.length_c   1.000
_cell.angle_alpha   90.00
_cell.angle_beta   90.00
_cell.angle_gamma   90.00
#
_symmetry.space_group_name_H-M   'P 1'
#
loop_
_entity.id
_entity.type
_entity.pdbx_description
1 polymer ?
#
loop_
_entity_poly.entity_id
_entity_poly.type
_entity_poly.pdbx_seq_one_letter_code
_entity_poly.pdbx_strand_id
1 'polypeptide(L)'
;SDRIGYWADMDNPYITYDNNYIESVWWALKQMADKGLIYKGYKIVPYCPRCGTALSSHEVAQGYKDVEETSVFVKFKVKGEQNVYFLAWTTTPWTLPSNVALCMNGKEDYTKIKVNDEFFILADALIPTLFKDVDFVKVDTRKGSEYEFVEYEPLFDYDTGAKEKAYYITNDSYVTLTDG
;
A
#
# COMPACT_ATOMS: atom_id res chain seq x y z
N SER A 1 -40.97 -6.18 -19.34
CA SER A 1 -40.54 -7.60 -19.50
C SER A 1 -41.34 -8.27 -20.60
N ASP A 2 -42.67 -8.20 -20.60
CA ASP A 2 -43.54 -8.82 -21.61
C ASP A 2 -43.21 -8.37 -23.02
N ARG A 3 -42.90 -7.08 -23.22
CA ARG A 3 -42.60 -6.49 -24.52
C ARG A 3 -41.34 -7.09 -25.18
N ILE A 4 -40.43 -7.61 -24.40
CA ILE A 4 -39.18 -8.27 -24.86
C ILE A 4 -39.29 -9.80 -24.84
N GLY A 5 -40.49 -10.34 -24.53
CA GLY A 5 -40.72 -11.77 -24.47
C GLY A 5 -40.15 -12.48 -23.25
N TYR A 6 -39.86 -11.74 -22.18
CA TYR A 6 -39.42 -12.35 -20.92
C TYR A 6 -40.64 -12.84 -20.10
N TRP A 7 -40.69 -14.14 -19.91
CA TRP A 7 -41.78 -14.78 -19.19
C TRP A 7 -41.56 -14.71 -17.69
N ALA A 8 -42.37 -13.90 -17.04
CA ALA A 8 -42.39 -13.78 -15.59
C ALA A 8 -43.85 -13.57 -15.13
N ASP A 9 -44.16 -13.99 -13.91
CA ASP A 9 -45.43 -13.68 -13.27
C ASP A 9 -45.41 -12.19 -12.88
N MET A 10 -46.03 -11.36 -13.73
CA MET A 10 -46.10 -9.92 -13.52
C MET A 10 -47.26 -9.53 -12.59
N ASP A 11 -48.21 -10.43 -12.34
CA ASP A 11 -49.31 -10.23 -11.38
C ASP A 11 -48.83 -10.40 -9.92
N ASN A 12 -47.80 -11.26 -9.72
CA ASN A 12 -47.13 -11.46 -8.44
C ASN A 12 -45.62 -11.31 -8.55
N PRO A 13 -45.09 -10.13 -8.90
CA PRO A 13 -43.69 -9.93 -9.11
C PRO A 13 -42.91 -10.01 -7.80
N TYR A 14 -41.67 -10.52 -7.87
CA TYR A 14 -40.75 -10.47 -6.76
C TYR A 14 -40.16 -9.07 -6.63
N ILE A 15 -40.55 -8.31 -5.63
CA ILE A 15 -40.22 -6.91 -5.45
C ILE A 15 -39.37 -6.71 -4.20
N THR A 16 -38.12 -6.28 -4.37
CA THR A 16 -37.16 -6.12 -3.25
C THR A 16 -37.41 -4.88 -2.38
N TYR A 17 -38.26 -3.96 -2.79
CA TYR A 17 -38.70 -2.80 -1.98
C TYR A 17 -40.04 -2.99 -1.31
N ASP A 18 -40.67 -4.18 -1.44
CA ASP A 18 -41.86 -4.54 -0.66
C ASP A 18 -41.55 -4.65 0.83
N ASN A 19 -42.41 -4.16 1.68
CA ASN A 19 -42.23 -4.19 3.12
C ASN A 19 -42.01 -5.60 3.67
N ASN A 20 -42.72 -6.60 3.18
CA ASN A 20 -42.55 -8.00 3.62
C ASN A 20 -41.14 -8.51 3.29
N TYR A 21 -40.58 -8.12 2.12
CA TYR A 21 -39.19 -8.43 1.75
C TYR A 21 -38.20 -7.72 2.66
N ILE A 22 -38.38 -6.42 2.87
CA ILE A 22 -37.54 -5.60 3.74
C ILE A 22 -37.53 -6.15 5.18
N GLU A 23 -38.68 -6.48 5.74
CA GLU A 23 -38.80 -7.07 7.09
C GLU A 23 -38.06 -8.40 7.19
N SER A 24 -38.16 -9.24 6.18
CA SER A 24 -37.45 -10.53 6.12
C SER A 24 -35.91 -10.35 6.09
N VAL A 25 -35.43 -9.38 5.33
CA VAL A 25 -33.99 -9.03 5.29
C VAL A 25 -33.54 -8.50 6.65
N TRP A 26 -34.28 -7.58 7.25
CA TRP A 26 -33.96 -7.04 8.56
C TRP A 26 -33.98 -8.11 9.65
N TRP A 27 -34.95 -9.04 9.58
CA TRP A 27 -34.95 -10.18 10.49
C TRP A 27 -33.68 -11.02 10.37
N ALA A 28 -33.26 -11.34 9.16
CA ALA A 28 -32.03 -12.11 8.91
C ALA A 28 -30.79 -11.37 9.45
N LEU A 29 -30.68 -10.06 9.17
CA LEU A 29 -29.57 -9.21 9.67
C LEU A 29 -29.57 -9.18 11.21
N LYS A 30 -30.76 -9.08 11.83
CA LYS A 30 -30.87 -9.11 13.29
C LYS A 30 -30.36 -10.43 13.86
N GLN A 31 -30.70 -11.58 13.26
CA GLN A 31 -30.20 -12.89 13.72
C GLN A 31 -28.67 -12.96 13.66
N MET A 32 -28.06 -12.38 12.62
CA MET A 32 -26.60 -12.32 12.50
C MET A 32 -25.99 -11.37 13.52
N ALA A 33 -26.62 -10.22 13.76
CA ALA A 33 -26.16 -9.25 14.75
C ALA A 33 -26.22 -9.81 16.18
N ASP A 34 -27.34 -10.47 16.53
CA ASP A 34 -27.56 -11.10 17.85
C ASP A 34 -26.49 -12.21 18.13
N LYS A 35 -25.95 -12.82 17.07
CA LYS A 35 -24.86 -13.80 17.15
C LYS A 35 -23.45 -13.16 17.11
N GLY A 36 -23.34 -11.84 17.07
CA GLY A 36 -22.06 -11.13 16.98
C GLY A 36 -21.33 -11.29 15.64
N LEU A 37 -22.01 -11.72 14.58
CA LEU A 37 -21.44 -11.92 13.25
C LEU A 37 -21.37 -10.63 12.42
N ILE A 38 -22.07 -9.57 12.84
CA ILE A 38 -22.05 -8.26 12.20
C ILE A 38 -21.31 -7.28 13.11
N TYR A 39 -20.32 -6.62 12.58
CA TYR A 39 -19.54 -5.60 13.30
C TYR A 39 -19.20 -4.43 12.37
N LYS A 40 -18.92 -3.27 12.96
CA LYS A 40 -18.43 -2.10 12.24
C LYS A 40 -16.93 -2.27 11.97
N GLY A 41 -16.55 -2.30 10.72
CA GLY A 41 -15.14 -2.43 10.32
C GLY A 41 -14.74 -1.43 9.25
N TYR A 42 -13.45 -1.38 8.96
CA TYR A 42 -12.87 -0.57 7.89
C TYR A 42 -12.32 -1.48 6.81
N LYS A 43 -12.47 -1.07 5.56
CA LYS A 43 -11.93 -1.77 4.39
C LYS A 43 -11.37 -0.74 3.43
N ILE A 44 -10.15 -0.99 2.94
CA ILE A 44 -9.58 -0.19 1.84
C ILE A 44 -10.30 -0.60 0.55
N VAL A 45 -10.81 0.39 -0.16
CA VAL A 45 -11.47 0.20 -1.44
C VAL A 45 -10.98 1.26 -2.42
N PRO A 46 -10.86 0.94 -3.74
CA PRO A 46 -10.64 1.94 -4.77
C PRO A 46 -11.79 2.96 -4.76
N TYR A 47 -11.45 4.21 -4.97
CA TYR A 47 -12.41 5.32 -4.94
C TYR A 47 -12.25 6.20 -6.16
N CYS A 48 -13.34 6.54 -6.82
CA CYS A 48 -13.34 7.45 -7.95
C CYS A 48 -13.61 8.88 -7.49
N PRO A 49 -12.62 9.79 -7.51
CA PRO A 49 -12.82 11.17 -7.07
C PRO A 49 -13.75 11.96 -7.98
N ARG A 50 -13.88 11.57 -9.27
CA ARG A 50 -14.79 12.20 -10.22
C ARG A 50 -16.24 11.85 -9.93
N CYS A 51 -16.53 10.57 -9.64
CA CYS A 51 -17.90 10.09 -9.36
C CYS A 51 -18.30 10.28 -7.90
N GLY A 52 -17.32 10.42 -6.98
CA GLY A 52 -17.56 10.51 -5.55
C GLY A 52 -18.01 9.17 -4.94
N THR A 53 -17.67 8.03 -5.57
CA THR A 53 -18.12 6.70 -5.17
C THR A 53 -16.98 5.70 -5.05
N ALA A 54 -17.15 4.71 -4.17
CA ALA A 54 -16.28 3.54 -4.15
C ALA A 54 -16.52 2.69 -5.42
N LEU A 55 -15.44 2.05 -5.90
CA LEU A 55 -15.49 1.18 -7.07
C LEU A 55 -15.45 -0.28 -6.64
N SER A 56 -16.20 -1.11 -7.35
CA SER A 56 -16.11 -2.56 -7.21
C SER A 56 -14.80 -3.10 -7.83
N SER A 57 -14.37 -4.28 -7.39
CA SER A 57 -13.22 -4.94 -8.00
C SER A 57 -13.38 -5.21 -9.49
N HIS A 58 -14.63 -5.45 -9.93
CA HIS A 58 -14.95 -5.67 -11.34
C HIS A 58 -14.76 -4.40 -12.19
N GLU A 59 -15.20 -3.25 -11.70
CA GLU A 59 -14.98 -1.95 -12.38
C GLU A 59 -13.50 -1.61 -12.47
N VAL A 60 -12.75 -1.84 -11.39
CA VAL A 60 -11.29 -1.60 -11.36
C VAL A 60 -10.58 -2.52 -12.37
N ALA A 61 -10.93 -3.81 -12.42
CA ALA A 61 -10.30 -4.78 -13.31
C ALA A 61 -10.42 -4.40 -14.80
N GLN A 62 -11.48 -3.69 -15.19
CA GLN A 62 -11.68 -3.22 -16.58
C GLN A 62 -10.87 -1.96 -16.92
N GLY A 63 -10.32 -1.27 -15.92
CA GLY A 63 -9.63 0.01 -16.09
C GLY A 63 -8.11 -0.09 -16.15
N TYR A 64 -7.51 -1.26 -15.97
CA TYR A 64 -6.06 -1.42 -16.03
C TYR A 64 -5.50 -1.12 -17.42
N LYS A 65 -4.45 -0.33 -17.44
CA LYS A 65 -3.65 -0.04 -18.63
C LYS A 65 -2.26 0.39 -18.22
N ASP A 66 -1.30 0.17 -19.10
CA ASP A 66 0.06 0.66 -18.91
C ASP A 66 0.10 2.18 -19.02
N VAL A 67 0.76 2.81 -18.06
CA VAL A 67 0.98 4.26 -18.00
C VAL A 67 2.43 4.54 -17.66
N GLU A 68 2.98 5.62 -18.18
CA GLU A 68 4.29 6.13 -17.78
C GLU A 68 4.11 7.21 -16.72
N GLU A 69 4.78 7.02 -15.58
CA GLU A 69 4.75 7.97 -14.47
C GLU A 69 6.16 8.27 -13.99
N THR A 70 6.37 9.48 -13.49
CA THR A 70 7.63 9.86 -12.87
C THR A 70 7.73 9.24 -11.49
N SER A 71 8.77 8.46 -11.26
CA SER A 71 9.09 7.90 -9.93
C SER A 71 10.21 8.69 -9.26
N VAL A 72 10.28 8.59 -7.94
CA VAL A 72 11.27 9.29 -7.12
C VAL A 72 12.00 8.31 -6.22
N PHE A 73 13.34 8.39 -6.22
CA PHE A 73 14.18 7.74 -5.22
C PHE A 73 14.50 8.74 -4.10
N VAL A 74 14.22 8.33 -2.87
CA VAL A 74 14.29 9.18 -1.69
C VAL A 74 15.36 8.66 -0.74
N LYS A 75 16.21 9.55 -0.24
CA LYS A 75 17.23 9.27 0.76
C LYS A 75 16.64 9.48 2.16
N PHE A 76 16.58 8.41 2.96
CA PHE A 76 16.20 8.47 4.37
C PHE A 76 17.45 8.30 5.21
N LYS A 77 17.87 9.33 5.91
CA LYS A 77 19.12 9.32 6.67
C LYS A 77 19.02 8.37 7.86
N VAL A 78 19.96 7.45 7.97
CA VAL A 78 20.04 6.53 9.12
C VAL A 78 20.38 7.31 10.37
N LYS A 79 19.58 7.14 11.42
CA LYS A 79 19.78 7.85 12.69
C LYS A 79 21.07 7.40 13.38
N GLY A 80 21.90 8.37 13.76
CA GLY A 80 23.18 8.08 14.44
C GLY A 80 24.34 7.68 13.51
N GLU A 81 24.12 7.52 12.20
CA GLU A 81 25.18 7.28 11.23
C GLU A 81 25.44 8.51 10.37
N GLN A 82 26.72 8.77 10.07
CA GLN A 82 27.10 9.92 9.25
C GLN A 82 27.09 9.52 7.77
N ASN A 83 26.36 10.29 6.95
CA ASN A 83 26.26 10.11 5.49
C ASN A 83 25.75 8.73 5.05
N VAL A 84 24.93 8.06 5.87
CA VAL A 84 24.31 6.77 5.54
C VAL A 84 22.81 6.96 5.35
N TYR A 85 22.29 6.43 4.25
CA TYR A 85 20.90 6.61 3.85
C TYR A 85 20.28 5.29 3.40
N PHE A 86 19.05 5.02 3.83
CA PHE A 86 18.19 4.08 3.13
C PHE A 86 17.69 4.72 1.84
N LEU A 87 17.72 3.99 0.74
CA LEU A 87 17.21 4.44 -0.54
C LEU A 87 15.88 3.73 -0.81
N ALA A 88 14.79 4.48 -0.83
CA ALA A 88 13.46 3.99 -1.12
C ALA A 88 12.91 4.60 -2.41
N TRP A 89 12.13 3.83 -3.14
CA TRP A 89 11.50 4.23 -4.37
C TRP A 89 9.99 4.39 -4.18
N THR A 90 9.42 5.43 -4.80
CA THR A 90 7.97 5.65 -4.80
C THR A 90 7.49 6.27 -6.10
N THR A 91 6.33 5.84 -6.56
CA THR A 91 5.54 6.47 -7.64
C THR A 91 4.53 7.49 -7.10
N THR A 92 4.36 7.58 -5.78
CA THR A 92 3.40 8.46 -5.11
C THR A 92 4.08 9.43 -4.13
N PRO A 93 4.92 10.37 -4.62
CA PRO A 93 5.74 11.23 -3.74
C PRO A 93 4.91 12.15 -2.82
N TRP A 94 3.66 12.41 -3.14
CA TRP A 94 2.74 13.19 -2.30
C TRP A 94 2.36 12.50 -0.98
N THR A 95 2.70 11.22 -0.81
CA THR A 95 2.53 10.51 0.47
C THR A 95 3.69 10.71 1.44
N LEU A 96 4.85 11.17 0.98
CA LEU A 96 6.07 11.34 1.78
C LEU A 96 5.89 12.25 3.02
N PRO A 97 5.09 13.35 2.99
CA PRO A 97 4.84 14.16 4.19
C PRO A 97 4.24 13.37 5.36
N SER A 98 3.53 12.27 5.08
CA SER A 98 2.91 11.40 6.09
C SER A 98 3.71 10.12 6.35
N ASN A 99 4.96 10.03 5.87
CA ASN A 99 5.80 8.86 6.10
C ASN A 99 6.11 8.69 7.59
N VAL A 100 5.90 7.49 8.12
CA VAL A 100 6.15 7.12 9.53
C VAL A 100 6.96 5.84 9.68
N ALA A 101 7.14 5.07 8.61
CA ALA A 101 7.97 3.86 8.59
C ALA A 101 8.43 3.54 7.16
N LEU A 102 9.52 2.81 7.03
CA LEU A 102 9.94 2.15 5.80
C LEU A 102 9.75 0.65 5.97
N CYS A 103 9.39 -0.05 4.89
CA CYS A 103 9.21 -1.49 4.90
C CYS A 103 10.24 -2.16 3.98
N MET A 104 10.88 -3.21 4.47
CA MET A 104 11.79 -4.06 3.70
C MET A 104 11.26 -5.48 3.62
N ASN A 105 11.65 -6.21 2.58
CA ASN A 105 11.42 -7.65 2.57
C ASN A 105 12.51 -8.34 3.38
N GLY A 106 12.14 -8.93 4.51
CA GLY A 106 13.10 -9.55 5.44
C GLY A 106 13.92 -10.70 4.85
N LYS A 107 13.49 -11.29 3.72
CA LYS A 107 14.16 -12.43 3.06
C LYS A 107 15.14 -12.00 1.97
N GLU A 108 15.02 -10.78 1.47
CA GLU A 108 15.84 -10.24 0.40
C GLU A 108 17.16 -9.67 0.92
N ASP A 109 18.15 -9.61 0.03
CA ASP A 109 19.46 -9.04 0.35
C ASP A 109 19.47 -7.52 0.09
N TYR A 110 19.93 -6.78 1.08
CA TYR A 110 20.14 -5.34 1.01
C TYR A 110 21.63 -5.05 1.18
N THR A 111 22.17 -4.30 0.25
CA THR A 111 23.60 -3.97 0.21
C THR A 111 23.83 -2.51 0.52
N LYS A 112 24.78 -2.26 1.41
CA LYS A 112 25.34 -0.93 1.66
C LYS A 112 26.43 -0.68 0.62
N ILE A 113 26.24 0.31 -0.24
CA ILE A 113 27.20 0.75 -1.22
C ILE A 113 27.76 2.13 -0.87
N LYS A 114 28.99 2.39 -1.23
CA LYS A 114 29.61 3.72 -1.13
C LYS A 114 29.66 4.36 -2.51
N VAL A 115 29.16 5.57 -2.60
CA VAL A 115 29.23 6.44 -3.78
C VAL A 115 29.76 7.79 -3.33
N ASN A 116 30.96 8.16 -3.77
CA ASN A 116 31.68 9.32 -3.27
C ASN A 116 31.80 9.30 -1.72
N ASP A 117 31.23 10.29 -1.04
CA ASP A 117 31.27 10.43 0.42
C ASP A 117 29.97 9.98 1.12
N GLU A 118 29.02 9.40 0.37
CA GLU A 118 27.74 8.91 0.88
C GLU A 118 27.65 7.39 0.81
N PHE A 119 26.87 6.82 1.71
CA PHE A 119 26.55 5.39 1.75
C PHE A 119 25.06 5.20 1.53
N PHE A 120 24.70 4.28 0.65
CA PHE A 120 23.32 3.94 0.35
C PHE A 120 23.04 2.48 0.67
N ILE A 121 21.94 2.23 1.37
CA ILE A 121 21.40 0.90 1.67
C ILE A 121 20.18 0.70 0.80
N LEU A 122 20.22 -0.29 -0.09
CA LEU A 122 19.15 -0.61 -1.03
C LEU A 122 19.17 -2.11 -1.36
N ALA A 123 18.08 -2.60 -1.98
CA ALA A 123 18.02 -3.99 -2.42
C ALA A 123 19.15 -4.31 -3.43
N ASP A 124 19.89 -5.38 -3.17
CA ASP A 124 21.07 -5.76 -3.99
C ASP A 124 20.72 -5.95 -5.47
N ALA A 125 19.56 -6.52 -5.75
CA ALA A 125 19.06 -6.75 -7.11
C ALA A 125 18.83 -5.46 -7.91
N LEU A 126 18.63 -4.31 -7.26
CA LEU A 126 18.38 -3.03 -7.92
C LEU A 126 19.65 -2.22 -8.21
N ILE A 127 20.79 -2.58 -7.61
CA ILE A 127 22.06 -1.85 -7.78
C ILE A 127 22.46 -1.76 -9.24
N PRO A 128 22.47 -2.86 -10.04
CA PRO A 128 22.89 -2.79 -11.44
C PRO A 128 22.04 -1.87 -12.30
N THR A 129 20.78 -1.68 -11.95
CA THR A 129 19.85 -0.81 -12.68
C THR A 129 20.01 0.65 -12.28
N LEU A 130 20.10 0.92 -10.97
CA LEU A 130 20.12 2.29 -10.45
C LEU A 130 21.49 2.96 -10.52
N PHE A 131 22.57 2.18 -10.45
CA PHE A 131 23.94 2.68 -10.43
C PHE A 131 24.74 2.22 -11.66
N LYS A 132 24.06 1.99 -12.79
CA LYS A 132 24.66 1.49 -14.03
C LYS A 132 25.84 2.33 -14.52
N ASP A 133 25.72 3.66 -14.40
CA ASP A 133 26.70 4.62 -14.91
C ASP A 133 27.40 5.39 -13.77
N VAL A 134 27.41 4.82 -12.56
CA VAL A 134 27.99 5.44 -11.36
C VAL A 134 28.99 4.48 -10.74
N ASP A 135 30.19 4.95 -10.45
CA ASP A 135 31.19 4.18 -9.71
C ASP A 135 30.77 4.02 -8.25
N PHE A 136 30.72 2.79 -7.78
CA PHE A 136 30.40 2.46 -6.39
C PHE A 136 31.25 1.31 -5.85
N VAL A 137 31.34 1.24 -4.54
CA VAL A 137 31.98 0.12 -3.83
C VAL A 137 30.96 -0.54 -2.91
N LYS A 138 30.77 -1.86 -3.05
CA LYS A 138 29.97 -2.64 -2.10
C LYS A 138 30.72 -2.74 -0.77
N VAL A 139 30.07 -2.37 0.32
CA VAL A 139 30.67 -2.31 1.67
C VAL A 139 30.22 -3.50 2.51
N ASP A 140 28.91 -3.78 2.51
CA ASP A 140 28.28 -4.80 3.35
C ASP A 140 26.96 -5.24 2.73
N THR A 141 26.59 -6.51 2.92
CA THR A 141 25.31 -7.05 2.46
C THR A 141 24.67 -7.82 3.61
N ARG A 142 23.40 -7.52 3.88
CA ARG A 142 22.61 -8.13 4.97
C ARG A 142 21.22 -8.47 4.49
N LYS A 143 20.54 -9.36 5.20
CA LYS A 143 19.11 -9.61 4.99
C LYS A 143 18.27 -8.42 5.48
N GLY A 144 17.14 -8.16 4.83
CA GLY A 144 16.21 -7.12 5.28
C GLY A 144 15.78 -7.28 6.74
N SER A 145 15.67 -8.52 7.23
CA SER A 145 15.37 -8.82 8.63
C SER A 145 16.40 -8.28 9.63
N GLU A 146 17.65 -8.08 9.23
CA GLU A 146 18.70 -7.53 10.09
C GLU A 146 18.61 -6.01 10.27
N TYR A 147 17.80 -5.35 9.44
CA TYR A 147 17.50 -3.92 9.54
C TYR A 147 16.22 -3.63 10.34
N GLU A 148 15.52 -4.65 10.83
CA GLU A 148 14.30 -4.45 11.59
C GLU A 148 14.54 -3.54 12.80
N PHE A 149 13.67 -2.54 12.98
CA PHE A 149 13.75 -1.50 14.00
C PHE A 149 14.96 -0.54 13.92
N VAL A 150 15.77 -0.60 12.86
CA VAL A 150 16.77 0.46 12.61
C VAL A 150 16.03 1.77 12.36
N GLU A 151 16.42 2.82 13.10
CA GLU A 151 15.76 4.13 13.03
C GLU A 151 16.38 5.01 11.93
N TYR A 152 15.53 5.87 11.35
CA TYR A 152 15.97 6.91 10.40
C TYR A 152 15.41 8.27 10.79
N GLU A 153 16.01 9.35 10.28
CA GLU A 153 15.54 10.70 10.50
C GLU A 153 14.33 11.01 9.58
N PRO A 154 13.27 11.67 10.09
CA PRO A 154 12.13 12.05 9.26
C PRO A 154 12.56 12.96 8.11
N LEU A 155 11.89 12.85 6.94
CA LEU A 155 12.15 13.73 5.79
C LEU A 155 11.72 15.19 6.04
N PHE A 156 10.69 15.37 6.84
CA PHE A 156 10.08 16.65 7.12
C PHE A 156 9.81 16.78 8.62
N ASP A 157 9.92 17.99 9.13
CA ASP A 157 9.59 18.31 10.53
C ASP A 157 8.09 18.60 10.67
N TYR A 158 7.26 17.62 10.36
CA TYR A 158 5.81 17.69 10.52
C TYR A 158 5.36 16.84 11.70
N ASP A 159 4.35 17.34 12.44
CA ASP A 159 3.69 16.54 13.45
C ASP A 159 2.77 15.52 12.77
N THR A 160 3.24 14.30 12.61
CA THR A 160 2.45 13.19 12.06
C THR A 160 1.55 12.54 13.11
N GLY A 161 1.59 13.00 14.37
CA GLY A 161 0.89 12.36 15.49
C GLY A 161 1.52 11.04 15.98
N ALA A 162 2.59 10.61 15.35
CA ALA A 162 3.24 9.30 15.62
C ALA A 162 4.50 9.47 16.52
N LYS A 163 4.38 10.20 17.62
CA LYS A 163 5.54 10.68 18.42
C LYS A 163 6.37 9.59 19.09
N GLU A 164 5.84 8.40 19.35
CA GLU A 164 6.53 7.42 20.22
C GLU A 164 7.06 6.17 19.48
N LYS A 165 6.55 5.85 18.30
CA LYS A 165 6.95 4.64 17.54
C LYS A 165 6.89 4.90 16.04
N ALA A 166 7.74 5.77 15.54
CA ALA A 166 7.83 6.11 14.13
C ALA A 166 9.28 6.15 13.65
N TYR A 167 9.44 6.22 12.34
CA TYR A 167 10.71 6.44 11.66
C TYR A 167 11.72 5.29 11.86
N TYR A 168 11.26 4.06 11.72
CA TYR A 168 12.09 2.85 11.75
C TYR A 168 11.74 1.90 10.60
N ILE A 169 12.61 0.93 10.38
CA ILE A 169 12.40 -0.13 9.38
C ILE A 169 11.46 -1.19 9.96
N THR A 170 10.47 -1.58 9.17
CA THR A 170 9.62 -2.76 9.39
C THR A 170 9.90 -3.81 8.32
N ASN A 171 9.51 -5.06 8.56
CA ASN A 171 9.65 -6.14 7.58
C ASN A 171 8.29 -6.73 7.21
N ASP A 172 8.05 -6.92 5.91
CA ASP A 172 6.90 -7.69 5.43
C ASP A 172 7.22 -8.33 4.08
N SER A 173 6.54 -9.44 3.82
CA SER A 173 6.71 -10.23 2.60
C SER A 173 6.00 -9.65 1.37
N TYR A 174 5.12 -8.66 1.53
CA TYR A 174 4.46 -8.01 0.39
C TYR A 174 5.39 -7.07 -0.38
N VAL A 175 6.51 -6.65 0.23
CA VAL A 175 7.50 -5.80 -0.45
C VAL A 175 8.16 -6.58 -1.57
N THR A 176 7.98 -6.12 -2.80
CA THR A 176 8.61 -6.67 -4.00
C THR A 176 9.85 -5.85 -4.38
N LEU A 177 10.69 -6.38 -5.26
CA LEU A 177 11.83 -5.66 -5.82
C LEU A 177 11.54 -5.08 -7.21
N THR A 178 10.32 -5.27 -7.71
CA THR A 178 9.89 -4.89 -9.08
C THR A 178 8.87 -3.75 -9.10
N ASP A 179 8.14 -3.57 -8.00
CA ASP A 179 7.06 -2.59 -7.88
C ASP A 179 7.36 -1.63 -6.73
N GLY A 180 7.11 -0.34 -6.96
CA GLY A 180 7.31 0.72 -5.99
C GLY A 180 6.03 1.08 -5.22
#